data_a69f58b449d03080e0c08ce12c0efb0c
#
_entry.id   a69f58b449d03080e0c08ce12c0efb0c
#
_cell.length_a   1.000
_cell.length_b   1.000
_cell.length_c   1.000
_cell.angle_alpha   90.00
_cell.angle_beta   90.00
_cell.angle_gamma   90.00
#
_symmetry.space_group_name_H-M   'P 1'
#
loop_
_entity.id
_entity.type
_entity.pdbx_description
1 polymer ?
#
loop_
_entity_poly.entity_id
_entity_poly.type
_entity_poly.pdbx_seq_one_letter_code
_entity_poly.pdbx_strand_id
1 'polypeptide(L)'
;MMQLVNLVQGSPEWLAHRAQHFNASDAPAMMGCSPYKTRDALIRELATGITAEVSAETQSIFDAGHRFEALARPLAEEIIGEDLYPVTGVNGKLSASFDGLTLMYDVGFEHKTLSNSLRDVMHADIKGHELPSHYRAQLEQQLHVSGAGRILFMASKWNGDQLVEERHCWYYPDLELRAKILAGWEVLAQDVANYVPQAVEVKAIGRTPENLPALRVEVTGKVVSSNLAEYKEHALAVFKAINRTLETDQDFADAEKVVKWCGDVEDRLQATKEHALSQTASIEELFNAIDTIAAEAKRTRLELDKLVKARKEQIREEIVSEGRSALATHIASLNARLGKPYMPAIPADFAGAIKGKRTVESLRDAVNTTLAHAKISANEIADKIQLNLNTLRDLASEHAFLFADTPVIVLKAPDDLTMLVKSRIADHKQAEAARLEAERERIRAEEAARLEREQAESNRIHQAQQPQQVLKAEPASVPADATDRGTAANESPRGGAMGAGQAAAAAPAGEPSTLKLGAIGERLGFTLTEAFVSEVLGVKASGKDKRAVLYRESDFPCICDALVRHINKAKAGELLAA
;
A
#
# COMPACT_ATOMS: atom_id res chain seq x y z
N MET A 1 6.65 29.41 -12.41
CA MET A 1 5.75 29.89 -13.50
C MET A 1 6.04 29.08 -14.75
N MET A 2 5.00 28.69 -15.47
CA MET A 2 5.13 27.97 -16.74
C MET A 2 5.91 28.81 -17.77
N GLN A 3 6.80 28.17 -18.49
CA GLN A 3 7.47 28.73 -19.66
C GLN A 3 6.91 28.03 -20.91
N LEU A 4 6.48 28.80 -21.90
CA LEU A 4 6.03 28.24 -23.17
C LEU A 4 7.22 27.82 -24.03
N VAL A 5 7.10 26.68 -24.65
CA VAL A 5 8.07 26.16 -25.63
C VAL A 5 7.38 26.00 -26.96
N ASN A 6 7.88 26.67 -27.98
CA ASN A 6 7.31 26.60 -29.33
C ASN A 6 7.85 25.37 -30.06
N LEU A 7 7.14 24.26 -29.96
CA LEU A 7 7.50 22.97 -30.55
C LEU A 7 6.32 22.42 -31.36
N VAL A 8 6.64 21.90 -32.53
CA VAL A 8 5.65 21.17 -33.32
C VAL A 8 5.62 19.71 -32.84
N GLN A 9 4.48 19.25 -32.40
CA GLN A 9 4.28 17.88 -31.91
C GLN A 9 4.72 16.87 -32.98
N GLY A 10 5.52 15.87 -32.55
CA GLY A 10 6.10 14.86 -33.45
C GLY A 10 7.39 15.29 -34.17
N SER A 11 7.82 16.56 -34.08
CA SER A 11 9.09 16.99 -34.65
C SER A 11 10.32 16.42 -33.91
N PRO A 12 11.50 16.34 -34.53
CA PRO A 12 12.73 15.93 -33.85
C PRO A 12 13.04 16.77 -32.61
N GLU A 13 12.76 18.06 -32.66
CA GLU A 13 12.98 19.00 -31.56
C GLU A 13 12.00 18.71 -30.39
N TRP A 14 10.77 18.37 -30.70
CA TRP A 14 9.78 17.95 -29.70
C TRP A 14 10.18 16.62 -29.04
N LEU A 15 10.67 15.65 -29.82
CA LEU A 15 11.18 14.38 -29.28
C LEU A 15 12.39 14.59 -28.38
N ALA A 16 13.35 15.45 -28.80
CA ALA A 16 14.51 15.81 -28.00
C ALA A 16 14.11 16.50 -26.70
N HIS A 17 13.11 17.37 -26.75
CA HIS A 17 12.55 18.03 -25.57
C HIS A 17 11.94 17.03 -24.61
N ARG A 18 11.12 16.10 -25.11
CA ARG A 18 10.50 15.04 -24.29
C ARG A 18 11.52 14.13 -23.60
N ALA A 19 12.63 13.84 -24.25
CA ALA A 19 13.71 13.02 -23.69
C ALA A 19 14.43 13.70 -22.49
N GLN A 20 14.32 15.01 -22.37
CA GLN A 20 14.98 15.79 -21.32
C GLN A 20 14.04 16.20 -20.18
N HIS A 21 12.73 15.95 -20.32
CA HIS A 21 11.71 16.39 -19.36
C HIS A 21 10.82 15.24 -18.91
N PHE A 22 10.23 15.40 -17.75
CA PHE A 22 9.19 14.52 -17.21
C PHE A 22 7.84 14.97 -17.76
N ASN A 23 7.34 14.26 -18.74
CA ASN A 23 6.16 14.66 -19.50
C ASN A 23 4.86 14.24 -18.80
N ALA A 24 3.84 15.07 -18.84
CA ALA A 24 2.54 14.77 -18.23
C ALA A 24 1.91 13.48 -18.78
N SER A 25 2.09 13.18 -20.06
CA SER A 25 1.64 11.92 -20.67
C SER A 25 2.38 10.67 -20.19
N ASP A 26 3.56 10.82 -19.57
CA ASP A 26 4.34 9.74 -18.97
C ASP A 26 4.07 9.59 -17.46
N ALA A 27 3.39 10.57 -16.83
CA ALA A 27 3.02 10.50 -15.42
C ALA A 27 2.21 9.25 -15.04
N PRO A 28 1.26 8.75 -15.86
CA PRO A 28 0.59 7.49 -15.60
C PRO A 28 1.54 6.29 -15.55
N ALA A 29 2.53 6.22 -16.45
CA ALA A 29 3.53 5.15 -16.45
C ALA A 29 4.45 5.25 -15.24
N MET A 30 4.90 6.46 -14.88
CA MET A 30 5.68 6.73 -13.68
C MET A 30 4.94 6.29 -12.41
N MET A 31 3.64 6.55 -12.32
CA MET A 31 2.77 6.14 -11.23
C MET A 31 2.36 4.65 -11.29
N GLY A 32 2.75 3.90 -12.32
CA GLY A 32 2.40 2.49 -12.49
C GLY A 32 0.91 2.23 -12.74
N CYS A 33 0.16 3.22 -13.16
CA CYS A 33 -1.28 3.13 -13.46
C CYS A 33 -1.61 3.21 -14.97
N SER A 34 -0.60 3.33 -15.84
CA SER A 34 -0.82 3.35 -17.29
C SER A 34 -1.20 1.97 -17.83
N PRO A 35 -2.25 1.87 -18.66
CA PRO A 35 -2.57 0.63 -19.35
C PRO A 35 -1.70 0.37 -20.60
N TYR A 36 -0.85 1.35 -21.02
CA TYR A 36 -0.12 1.32 -22.28
C TYR A 36 1.39 1.14 -22.11
N LYS A 37 1.98 1.73 -21.08
CA LYS A 37 3.43 1.70 -20.83
C LYS A 37 3.67 1.35 -19.39
N THR A 38 4.55 0.39 -19.11
CA THR A 38 4.94 0.05 -17.74
C THR A 38 5.96 1.05 -17.19
N ARG A 39 6.10 1.09 -15.87
CA ARG A 39 7.11 1.93 -15.22
C ARG A 39 8.52 1.53 -15.60
N ASP A 40 8.82 0.23 -15.71
CA ASP A 40 10.12 -0.28 -16.10
C ASP A 40 10.45 0.06 -17.57
N ALA A 41 9.44 0.05 -18.45
CA ALA A 41 9.61 0.48 -19.84
C ALA A 41 9.95 1.98 -19.91
N LEU A 42 9.32 2.82 -19.09
CA LEU A 42 9.62 4.24 -19.00
C LEU A 42 11.04 4.49 -18.45
N ILE A 43 11.45 3.77 -17.38
CA ILE A 43 12.83 3.87 -16.84
C ILE A 43 13.84 3.51 -17.91
N ARG A 44 13.64 2.40 -18.63
CA ARG A 44 14.53 1.97 -19.72
C ARG A 44 14.62 3.01 -20.82
N GLU A 45 13.49 3.56 -21.26
CA GLU A 45 13.44 4.61 -22.28
C GLU A 45 14.22 5.86 -21.88
N LEU A 46 13.98 6.35 -20.65
CA LEU A 46 14.67 7.55 -20.12
C LEU A 46 16.17 7.30 -19.86
N ALA A 47 16.54 6.11 -19.43
CA ALA A 47 17.93 5.77 -19.14
C ALA A 47 18.78 5.52 -20.40
N THR A 48 18.16 4.95 -21.45
CA THR A 48 18.89 4.55 -22.69
C THR A 48 18.68 5.52 -23.83
N GLY A 49 17.64 6.37 -23.77
CA GLY A 49 17.21 7.21 -24.90
C GLY A 49 16.59 6.40 -26.06
N ILE A 50 16.35 5.09 -25.88
CA ILE A 50 15.80 4.22 -26.92
C ILE A 50 14.30 4.07 -26.69
N THR A 51 13.52 4.67 -27.56
CA THR A 51 12.05 4.49 -27.60
C THR A 51 11.71 3.22 -28.38
N ALA A 52 10.70 2.48 -27.93
CA ALA A 52 10.22 1.31 -28.66
C ALA A 52 9.69 1.72 -30.05
N GLU A 53 9.95 0.90 -31.05
CA GLU A 53 9.40 1.12 -32.41
C GLU A 53 7.87 1.14 -32.35
N VAL A 54 7.28 2.18 -32.91
CA VAL A 54 5.84 2.30 -33.07
C VAL A 54 5.41 1.56 -34.33
N SER A 55 4.50 0.60 -34.21
CA SER A 55 3.96 -0.08 -35.38
C SER A 55 3.15 0.89 -36.26
N ALA A 56 3.06 0.62 -37.55
CA ALA A 56 2.25 1.44 -38.46
C ALA A 56 0.79 1.54 -38.05
N GLU A 57 0.24 0.49 -37.41
CA GLU A 57 -1.11 0.51 -36.85
C GLU A 57 -1.22 1.48 -35.65
N THR A 58 -0.26 1.45 -34.73
CA THR A 58 -0.22 2.37 -33.59
C THR A 58 -0.03 3.82 -34.06
N GLN A 59 0.81 4.05 -35.08
CA GLN A 59 0.99 5.38 -35.68
C GLN A 59 -0.34 5.92 -36.24
N SER A 60 -1.09 5.07 -36.95
CA SER A 60 -2.41 5.45 -37.50
C SER A 60 -3.41 5.84 -36.39
N ILE A 61 -3.34 5.18 -35.24
CA ILE A 61 -4.16 5.55 -34.06
C ILE A 61 -3.77 6.92 -33.51
N PHE A 62 -2.47 7.23 -33.44
CA PHE A 62 -1.99 8.54 -33.00
C PHE A 62 -2.40 9.66 -33.97
N ASP A 63 -2.26 9.43 -35.28
CA ASP A 63 -2.66 10.40 -36.32
C ASP A 63 -4.17 10.67 -36.26
N ALA A 64 -4.99 9.64 -36.06
CA ALA A 64 -6.43 9.79 -35.84
C ALA A 64 -6.74 10.57 -34.55
N GLY A 65 -5.99 10.32 -33.47
CA GLY A 65 -6.10 11.06 -32.20
C GLY A 65 -5.91 12.57 -32.40
N HIS A 66 -4.80 12.99 -33.02
CA HIS A 66 -4.49 14.39 -33.31
C HIS A 66 -5.58 15.07 -34.18
N ARG A 67 -6.12 14.34 -35.17
CA ARG A 67 -7.23 14.85 -35.97
C ARG A 67 -8.47 15.11 -35.13
N PHE A 68 -8.81 14.17 -34.24
CA PHE A 68 -9.99 14.29 -33.38
C PHE A 68 -9.83 15.37 -32.30
N GLU A 69 -8.61 15.60 -31.80
CA GLU A 69 -8.30 16.74 -30.94
C GLU A 69 -8.64 18.07 -31.64
N ALA A 70 -8.21 18.24 -32.88
CA ALA A 70 -8.48 19.44 -33.66
C ALA A 70 -9.98 19.64 -33.92
N LEU A 71 -10.74 18.55 -34.15
CA LEU A 71 -12.19 18.59 -34.34
C LEU A 71 -12.95 18.84 -33.02
N ALA A 72 -12.44 18.36 -31.90
CA ALA A 72 -13.06 18.50 -30.60
C ALA A 72 -12.83 19.89 -29.96
N ARG A 73 -11.74 20.60 -30.33
CA ARG A 73 -11.40 21.90 -29.75
C ARG A 73 -12.49 22.96 -29.90
N PRO A 74 -13.12 23.17 -31.05
CA PRO A 74 -14.24 24.12 -31.18
C PRO A 74 -15.42 23.81 -30.26
N LEU A 75 -15.69 22.52 -29.99
CA LEU A 75 -16.73 22.12 -29.05
C LEU A 75 -16.35 22.49 -27.61
N ALA A 76 -15.08 22.32 -27.26
CA ALA A 76 -14.55 22.71 -25.96
C ALA A 76 -14.55 24.23 -25.78
N GLU A 77 -14.23 25.01 -26.82
CA GLU A 77 -14.28 26.46 -26.82
C GLU A 77 -15.71 26.97 -26.57
N GLU A 78 -16.72 26.31 -27.16
CA GLU A 78 -18.15 26.63 -26.91
C GLU A 78 -18.51 26.36 -25.43
N ILE A 79 -18.03 25.27 -24.83
CA ILE A 79 -18.30 24.93 -23.42
C ILE A 79 -17.57 25.87 -22.46
N ILE A 80 -16.33 26.24 -22.78
CA ILE A 80 -15.46 27.09 -21.93
C ILE A 80 -15.87 28.57 -22.10
N GLY A 81 -16.25 28.95 -23.30
CA GLY A 81 -16.58 30.34 -23.67
C GLY A 81 -15.38 31.19 -24.08
N GLU A 82 -14.21 30.56 -24.31
CA GLU A 82 -12.96 31.21 -24.69
C GLU A 82 -12.19 30.36 -25.72
N ASP A 83 -11.36 31.02 -26.54
CA ASP A 83 -10.50 30.35 -27.51
C ASP A 83 -9.39 29.51 -26.81
N LEU A 84 -9.07 28.36 -27.39
CA LEU A 84 -8.09 27.43 -26.89
C LEU A 84 -6.89 27.30 -27.84
N TYR A 85 -5.71 27.40 -27.28
CA TYR A 85 -4.43 27.34 -28.01
C TYR A 85 -3.67 26.06 -27.65
N PRO A 86 -3.32 25.17 -28.61
CA PRO A 86 -2.46 24.04 -28.36
C PRO A 86 -1.05 24.53 -28.07
N VAL A 87 -0.54 24.21 -26.90
CA VAL A 87 0.78 24.67 -26.44
C VAL A 87 1.52 23.59 -25.67
N THR A 88 2.86 23.71 -25.64
CA THR A 88 3.70 22.94 -24.72
C THR A 88 4.28 23.89 -23.69
N GLY A 89 4.11 23.53 -22.42
CA GLY A 89 4.61 24.29 -21.28
C GLY A 89 5.59 23.51 -20.44
N VAL A 90 6.49 24.22 -19.76
CA VAL A 90 7.52 23.67 -18.86
C VAL A 90 7.50 24.39 -17.53
N ASN A 91 7.64 23.64 -16.45
CA ASN A 91 7.86 24.15 -15.10
C ASN A 91 8.99 23.34 -14.44
N GLY A 92 10.20 23.88 -14.46
CA GLY A 92 11.41 23.16 -14.04
C GLY A 92 11.70 21.97 -14.95
N LYS A 93 11.73 20.76 -14.40
CA LYS A 93 11.92 19.51 -15.16
C LYS A 93 10.61 18.92 -15.69
N LEU A 94 9.47 19.44 -15.28
CA LEU A 94 8.16 18.94 -15.68
C LEU A 94 7.71 19.63 -16.97
N SER A 95 7.20 18.84 -17.91
CA SER A 95 6.65 19.31 -19.18
C SER A 95 5.22 18.80 -19.35
N ALA A 96 4.41 19.59 -20.04
CA ALA A 96 3.06 19.22 -20.44
C ALA A 96 2.73 19.78 -21.80
N SER A 97 2.20 18.95 -22.70
CA SER A 97 1.51 19.40 -23.90
C SER A 97 0.03 19.48 -23.59
N PHE A 98 -0.63 20.51 -24.08
CA PHE A 98 -2.05 20.77 -23.90
C PHE A 98 -2.72 20.73 -25.26
N ASP A 99 -3.83 20.03 -25.37
CA ASP A 99 -4.67 20.05 -26.58
C ASP A 99 -5.34 21.41 -26.77
N GLY A 100 -5.44 22.17 -25.66
CA GLY A 100 -5.82 23.57 -25.64
C GLY A 100 -5.57 24.20 -24.25
N LEU A 101 -5.21 25.48 -24.24
CA LEU A 101 -5.08 26.29 -23.05
C LEU A 101 -5.64 27.69 -23.37
N THR A 102 -6.41 28.30 -22.48
CA THR A 102 -6.92 29.66 -22.64
C THR A 102 -5.76 30.67 -22.69
N LEU A 103 -5.98 31.84 -23.23
CA LEU A 103 -4.96 32.88 -23.37
C LEU A 103 -4.32 33.28 -22.02
N MET A 104 -5.11 33.25 -20.94
CA MET A 104 -4.63 33.60 -19.59
C MET A 104 -4.11 32.37 -18.80
N TYR A 105 -4.10 31.18 -19.41
CA TYR A 105 -3.64 29.90 -18.83
C TYR A 105 -4.46 29.44 -17.61
N ASP A 106 -5.68 29.92 -17.44
CA ASP A 106 -6.54 29.62 -16.29
C ASP A 106 -7.43 28.39 -16.50
N VAL A 107 -7.68 28.00 -17.76
CA VAL A 107 -8.43 26.79 -18.12
C VAL A 107 -7.67 25.98 -19.17
N GLY A 108 -7.46 24.68 -18.86
CA GLY A 108 -6.90 23.73 -19.81
C GLY A 108 -7.96 22.87 -20.48
N PHE A 109 -7.58 22.26 -21.59
CA PHE A 109 -8.37 21.29 -22.35
C PHE A 109 -7.51 20.06 -22.66
N GLU A 110 -8.07 18.88 -22.41
CA GLU A 110 -7.47 17.58 -22.76
C GLU A 110 -8.52 16.70 -23.41
N HIS A 111 -8.20 16.16 -24.57
CA HIS A 111 -9.08 15.32 -25.38
C HIS A 111 -8.61 13.86 -25.40
N LYS A 112 -9.57 12.95 -25.43
CA LYS A 112 -9.33 11.51 -25.65
C LYS A 112 -10.36 10.93 -26.61
N THR A 113 -9.94 9.93 -27.39
CA THR A 113 -10.91 9.15 -28.18
C THR A 113 -11.83 8.35 -27.25
N LEU A 114 -13.14 8.43 -27.44
CA LEU A 114 -14.14 7.76 -26.61
C LEU A 114 -14.15 6.25 -26.91
N SER A 115 -13.40 5.49 -26.12
CA SER A 115 -13.42 4.03 -26.11
C SER A 115 -14.66 3.50 -25.35
N ASN A 116 -14.98 2.21 -25.52
CA ASN A 116 -16.07 1.60 -24.75
C ASN A 116 -15.80 1.64 -23.24
N SER A 117 -14.59 1.37 -22.80
CA SER A 117 -14.21 1.43 -21.40
C SER A 117 -14.31 2.85 -20.82
N LEU A 118 -13.95 3.87 -21.59
CA LEU A 118 -14.08 5.25 -21.15
C LEU A 118 -15.55 5.71 -21.15
N ARG A 119 -16.36 5.24 -22.12
CA ARG A 119 -17.81 5.48 -22.17
C ARG A 119 -18.51 4.94 -20.92
N ASP A 120 -18.12 3.74 -20.45
CA ASP A 120 -18.73 3.11 -19.26
C ASP A 120 -18.47 3.92 -17.99
N VAL A 121 -17.34 4.61 -17.91
CA VAL A 121 -16.97 5.48 -16.79
C VAL A 121 -17.59 6.88 -16.92
N MET A 122 -17.58 7.49 -18.11
CA MET A 122 -18.05 8.86 -18.33
C MET A 122 -19.58 8.93 -18.46
N HIS A 123 -20.31 8.70 -17.36
CA HIS A 123 -21.75 8.97 -17.29
C HIS A 123 -22.06 10.46 -17.16
N ALA A 124 -23.33 10.87 -17.32
CA ALA A 124 -23.74 12.27 -17.43
C ALA A 124 -23.32 13.18 -16.24
N ASP A 125 -23.22 12.62 -15.05
CA ASP A 125 -22.91 13.38 -13.82
C ASP A 125 -21.49 13.13 -13.29
N ILE A 126 -20.59 12.54 -14.11
CA ILE A 126 -19.22 12.21 -13.67
C ILE A 126 -18.46 13.46 -13.24
N LYS A 127 -17.74 13.32 -12.15
CA LYS A 127 -16.80 14.34 -11.66
C LYS A 127 -15.36 13.95 -12.00
N GLY A 128 -14.51 14.94 -12.24
CA GLY A 128 -13.11 14.68 -12.65
C GLY A 128 -12.32 13.78 -11.72
N HIS A 129 -12.61 13.77 -10.41
CA HIS A 129 -11.94 12.88 -9.46
C HIS A 129 -12.38 11.41 -9.58
N GLU A 130 -13.45 11.11 -10.30
CA GLU A 130 -13.93 9.75 -10.59
C GLU A 130 -13.31 9.18 -11.87
N LEU A 131 -12.60 10.00 -12.65
CA LEU A 131 -11.85 9.53 -13.81
C LEU A 131 -10.82 8.46 -13.41
N PRO A 132 -10.53 7.50 -14.30
CA PRO A 132 -9.46 6.53 -14.10
C PRO A 132 -8.13 7.20 -13.72
N SER A 133 -7.38 6.57 -12.84
CA SER A 133 -6.15 7.11 -12.24
C SER A 133 -5.12 7.57 -13.27
N HIS A 134 -5.04 6.89 -14.41
CA HIS A 134 -4.09 7.26 -15.47
C HIS A 134 -4.45 8.60 -16.14
N TYR A 135 -5.73 8.94 -16.32
CA TYR A 135 -6.10 10.27 -16.81
C TYR A 135 -5.85 11.33 -15.73
N ARG A 136 -6.24 11.04 -14.50
CA ARG A 136 -6.04 11.98 -13.39
C ARG A 136 -4.56 12.34 -13.19
N ALA A 137 -3.65 11.36 -13.30
CA ALA A 137 -2.23 11.61 -13.18
C ALA A 137 -1.69 12.57 -14.26
N GLN A 138 -2.15 12.42 -15.51
CA GLN A 138 -1.80 13.33 -16.60
C GLN A 138 -2.36 14.74 -16.35
N LEU A 139 -3.66 14.84 -16.06
CA LEU A 139 -4.35 16.11 -15.84
C LEU A 139 -3.78 16.90 -14.66
N GLU A 140 -3.43 16.20 -13.56
CA GLU A 140 -2.86 16.85 -12.39
C GLU A 140 -1.46 17.44 -12.66
N GLN A 141 -0.63 16.75 -13.45
CA GLN A 141 0.64 17.31 -13.88
C GLN A 141 0.45 18.49 -14.83
N GLN A 142 -0.52 18.44 -15.73
CA GLN A 142 -0.86 19.57 -16.59
C GLN A 142 -1.28 20.79 -15.78
N LEU A 143 -2.14 20.63 -14.76
CA LEU A 143 -2.51 21.69 -13.82
C LEU A 143 -1.30 22.24 -13.05
N HIS A 144 -0.39 21.38 -12.62
CA HIS A 144 0.83 21.83 -11.93
C HIS A 144 1.77 22.61 -12.84
N VAL A 145 1.92 22.22 -14.10
CA VAL A 145 2.79 22.88 -15.07
C VAL A 145 2.20 24.22 -15.48
N SER A 146 0.90 24.29 -15.83
CA SER A 146 0.25 25.52 -16.30
C SER A 146 -0.09 26.49 -15.16
N GLY A 147 -0.40 26.00 -13.98
CA GLY A 147 -1.02 26.80 -12.91
C GLY A 147 -2.51 27.05 -13.14
N ALA A 148 -3.13 26.40 -14.12
CA ALA A 148 -4.55 26.54 -14.40
C ALA A 148 -5.42 26.08 -13.22
N GLY A 149 -6.59 26.69 -13.10
CA GLY A 149 -7.54 26.39 -12.03
C GLY A 149 -8.36 25.12 -12.28
N ARG A 150 -8.49 24.69 -13.53
CA ARG A 150 -9.25 23.51 -13.94
C ARG A 150 -8.90 23.09 -15.37
N ILE A 151 -9.25 21.83 -15.72
CA ILE A 151 -9.15 21.30 -17.08
C ILE A 151 -10.51 20.75 -17.50
N LEU A 152 -10.96 21.07 -18.72
CA LEU A 152 -12.05 20.39 -19.37
C LEU A 152 -11.49 19.09 -19.99
N PHE A 153 -11.84 17.95 -19.40
CA PHE A 153 -11.55 16.63 -19.96
C PHE A 153 -12.70 16.21 -20.86
N MET A 154 -12.43 16.02 -22.14
CA MET A 154 -13.45 15.64 -23.13
C MET A 154 -13.04 14.33 -23.81
N ALA A 155 -14.01 13.46 -24.01
CA ALA A 155 -13.85 12.25 -24.80
C ALA A 155 -14.88 12.24 -25.93
N SER A 156 -14.44 12.07 -27.18
CA SER A 156 -15.35 12.09 -28.32
C SER A 156 -15.09 10.96 -29.31
N LYS A 157 -16.16 10.57 -30.00
CA LYS A 157 -16.14 9.55 -31.07
C LYS A 157 -16.60 10.20 -32.36
N TRP A 158 -15.83 9.96 -33.43
CA TRP A 158 -16.05 10.54 -34.74
C TRP A 158 -16.22 9.46 -35.81
N ASN A 159 -17.00 9.76 -36.83
CA ASN A 159 -17.07 9.00 -38.06
C ASN A 159 -16.68 9.94 -39.23
N GLY A 160 -15.44 9.82 -39.71
CA GLY A 160 -14.82 10.86 -40.52
C GLY A 160 -14.69 12.15 -39.73
N ASP A 161 -15.35 13.25 -40.19
CA ASP A 161 -15.42 14.54 -39.51
C ASP A 161 -16.77 14.78 -38.81
N GLN A 162 -17.65 13.78 -38.77
CA GLN A 162 -18.93 13.88 -38.10
C GLN A 162 -18.83 13.39 -36.66
N LEU A 163 -19.22 14.22 -35.71
CA LEU A 163 -19.33 13.86 -34.31
C LEU A 163 -20.43 12.81 -34.12
N VAL A 164 -20.10 11.69 -33.51
CA VAL A 164 -21.01 10.60 -33.16
C VAL A 164 -21.48 10.73 -31.72
N GLU A 165 -20.54 10.96 -30.83
CA GLU A 165 -20.81 11.06 -29.39
C GLU A 165 -19.71 11.89 -28.73
N GLU A 166 -20.08 12.71 -27.77
CA GLU A 166 -19.18 13.52 -26.95
C GLU A 166 -19.58 13.40 -25.48
N ARG A 167 -18.60 13.34 -24.60
CA ARG A 167 -18.76 13.38 -23.14
C ARG A 167 -17.64 14.18 -22.55
N HIS A 168 -17.93 14.99 -21.53
CA HIS A 168 -16.93 15.80 -20.86
C HIS A 168 -17.18 15.89 -19.36
N CYS A 169 -16.16 16.27 -18.61
CA CYS A 169 -16.24 16.64 -17.21
C CYS A 169 -15.14 17.63 -16.85
N TRP A 170 -15.35 18.37 -15.76
CA TRP A 170 -14.35 19.28 -15.22
C TRP A 170 -13.44 18.54 -14.23
N TYR A 171 -12.13 18.64 -14.43
CA TYR A 171 -11.12 18.20 -13.49
C TYR A 171 -10.56 19.41 -12.74
N TYR A 172 -10.52 19.31 -11.41
CA TYR A 172 -9.99 20.32 -10.49
C TYR A 172 -8.74 19.80 -9.79
N PRO A 173 -7.84 20.68 -9.29
CA PRO A 173 -6.61 20.29 -8.63
C PRO A 173 -6.83 19.33 -7.45
N ASP A 174 -6.04 18.26 -7.42
CA ASP A 174 -5.93 17.30 -6.33
C ASP A 174 -4.52 17.41 -5.75
N LEU A 175 -4.38 18.21 -4.69
CA LEU A 175 -3.06 18.52 -4.11
C LEU A 175 -2.37 17.29 -3.53
N GLU A 176 -3.12 16.29 -3.06
CA GLU A 176 -2.57 15.04 -2.56
C GLU A 176 -1.99 14.21 -3.71
N LEU A 177 -2.72 14.07 -4.82
CA LEU A 177 -2.24 13.41 -6.02
C LEU A 177 -1.03 14.14 -6.61
N ARG A 178 -1.06 15.48 -6.62
CA ARG A 178 0.08 16.32 -7.07
C ARG A 178 1.35 16.03 -6.29
N ALA A 179 1.26 15.99 -4.97
CA ALA A 179 2.40 15.66 -4.12
C ALA A 179 2.96 14.28 -4.44
N LYS A 180 2.10 13.27 -4.63
CA LYS A 180 2.50 11.92 -5.04
C LYS A 180 3.18 11.88 -6.41
N ILE A 181 2.70 12.66 -7.39
CA ILE A 181 3.31 12.76 -8.71
C ILE A 181 4.70 13.36 -8.62
N LEU A 182 4.88 14.46 -7.88
CA LEU A 182 6.18 15.10 -7.71
C LEU A 182 7.19 14.17 -7.03
N ALA A 183 6.81 13.54 -5.91
CA ALA A 183 7.63 12.54 -5.24
C ALA A 183 7.91 11.31 -6.13
N GLY A 184 6.94 10.90 -6.95
CA GLY A 184 7.09 9.82 -7.92
C GLY A 184 8.16 10.11 -8.96
N TRP A 185 8.22 11.33 -9.48
CA TRP A 185 9.26 11.75 -10.42
C TRP A 185 10.66 11.80 -9.77
N GLU A 186 10.77 12.17 -8.51
CA GLU A 186 12.04 12.12 -7.79
C GLU A 186 12.55 10.68 -7.62
N VAL A 187 11.65 9.76 -7.24
CA VAL A 187 11.99 8.33 -7.14
C VAL A 187 12.34 7.75 -8.50
N LEU A 188 11.60 8.09 -9.56
CA LEU A 188 11.91 7.65 -10.91
C LEU A 188 13.26 8.17 -11.40
N ALA A 189 13.60 9.43 -11.12
CA ALA A 189 14.89 10.00 -11.47
C ALA A 189 16.06 9.24 -10.84
N GLN A 190 15.90 8.80 -9.57
CA GLN A 190 16.89 7.96 -8.90
C GLN A 190 16.98 6.58 -9.53
N ASP A 191 15.84 5.96 -9.85
CA ASP A 191 15.81 4.65 -10.50
C ASP A 191 16.43 4.71 -11.92
N VAL A 192 16.20 5.78 -12.68
CA VAL A 192 16.84 6.04 -14.00
C VAL A 192 18.36 6.23 -13.85
N ALA A 193 18.82 7.00 -12.86
CA ALA A 193 20.24 7.21 -12.61
C ALA A 193 20.97 5.92 -12.19
N ASN A 194 20.27 5.00 -11.54
CA ASN A 194 20.79 3.71 -11.10
C ASN A 194 20.51 2.58 -12.10
N TYR A 195 19.90 2.89 -13.24
CA TYR A 195 19.55 1.88 -14.24
C TYR A 195 20.80 1.25 -14.84
N VAL A 196 20.92 -0.07 -14.70
CA VAL A 196 21.92 -0.87 -15.39
C VAL A 196 21.22 -1.57 -16.55
N PRO A 197 21.62 -1.32 -17.82
CA PRO A 197 21.05 -2.03 -18.94
C PRO A 197 21.21 -3.54 -18.73
N GLN A 198 20.12 -4.23 -18.50
CA GLN A 198 20.14 -5.69 -18.59
C GLN A 198 20.41 -6.03 -20.04
N ALA A 199 21.39 -6.92 -20.28
CA ALA A 199 21.60 -7.49 -21.60
C ALA A 199 20.23 -7.93 -22.10
N VAL A 200 19.87 -7.55 -23.33
CA VAL A 200 18.60 -7.94 -23.95
C VAL A 200 18.56 -9.46 -23.87
N GLU A 201 17.81 -9.98 -22.90
CA GLU A 201 17.58 -11.42 -22.82
C GLU A 201 16.84 -11.77 -24.10
N VAL A 202 17.57 -12.38 -25.05
CA VAL A 202 16.96 -12.95 -26.23
C VAL A 202 15.90 -13.91 -25.74
N LYS A 203 14.65 -13.62 -26.03
CA LYS A 203 13.51 -14.39 -25.54
C LYS A 203 13.79 -15.86 -25.87
N ALA A 204 14.01 -16.68 -24.84
CA ALA A 204 14.37 -18.06 -24.99
C ALA A 204 13.27 -18.77 -25.80
N ILE A 205 13.61 -19.29 -26.97
CA ILE A 205 12.70 -20.06 -27.82
C ILE A 205 13.02 -21.53 -27.56
N GLY A 206 12.10 -22.22 -26.88
CA GLY A 206 12.27 -23.63 -26.56
C GLY A 206 12.46 -24.49 -27.80
N ARG A 207 13.39 -25.42 -27.73
CA ARG A 207 13.73 -26.40 -28.74
C ARG A 207 13.24 -27.78 -28.33
N THR A 208 12.81 -28.58 -29.27
CA THR A 208 12.51 -30.01 -29.06
C THR A 208 13.73 -30.84 -29.39
N PRO A 209 13.89 -32.05 -28.79
CA PRO A 209 14.87 -33.03 -29.26
C PRO A 209 14.66 -33.37 -30.73
N GLU A 210 15.64 -34.05 -31.33
CA GLU A 210 15.47 -34.59 -32.67
C GLU A 210 14.20 -35.42 -32.78
N ASN A 211 13.49 -35.29 -33.92
CA ASN A 211 12.30 -36.09 -34.16
C ASN A 211 12.66 -37.58 -34.24
N LEU A 212 11.96 -38.38 -33.45
CA LEU A 212 12.07 -39.82 -33.56
C LEU A 212 11.65 -40.26 -34.98
N PRO A 213 12.37 -41.20 -35.60
CA PRO A 213 11.99 -41.75 -36.90
C PRO A 213 10.57 -42.36 -36.81
N ALA A 214 9.94 -42.58 -37.96
CA ALA A 214 8.64 -43.23 -37.97
C ALA A 214 8.79 -44.70 -37.53
N LEU A 215 8.03 -45.12 -36.54
CA LEU A 215 7.92 -46.53 -36.17
C LEU A 215 7.12 -47.23 -37.28
N ARG A 216 7.77 -48.18 -37.99
CA ARG A 216 7.15 -48.99 -39.04
C ARG A 216 6.92 -50.39 -38.52
N VAL A 217 5.66 -50.84 -38.58
CA VAL A 217 5.26 -52.17 -38.19
C VAL A 217 4.31 -52.70 -39.29
N GLU A 218 4.73 -53.71 -40.01
CA GLU A 218 3.89 -54.43 -41.00
C GLU A 218 3.44 -55.73 -40.39
N VAL A 219 2.12 -55.92 -40.37
CA VAL A 219 1.48 -57.07 -39.71
C VAL A 219 0.55 -57.76 -40.69
N THR A 220 0.80 -59.05 -40.94
CA THR A 220 -0.13 -59.94 -41.70
C THR A 220 -0.28 -61.22 -40.92
N GLY A 221 -1.05 -61.20 -39.82
CA GLY A 221 -1.19 -62.32 -38.87
C GLY A 221 0.01 -62.56 -37.95
N LYS A 222 1.18 -62.06 -38.29
CA LYS A 222 2.41 -61.98 -37.48
C LYS A 222 3.20 -60.75 -37.93
N VAL A 223 4.09 -60.26 -37.10
CA VAL A 223 5.02 -59.16 -37.49
C VAL A 223 5.92 -59.67 -38.60
N VAL A 224 5.77 -59.08 -39.81
CA VAL A 224 6.53 -59.46 -41.01
C VAL A 224 7.80 -58.58 -41.10
N SER A 225 7.68 -57.31 -40.76
CA SER A 225 8.77 -56.37 -40.81
C SER A 225 8.55 -55.28 -39.73
N SER A 226 9.61 -54.95 -38.99
CA SER A 226 9.57 -53.78 -38.07
C SER A 226 10.98 -53.24 -37.85
N ASN A 227 11.10 -51.93 -37.63
CA ASN A 227 12.31 -51.25 -37.18
C ASN A 227 12.29 -51.03 -35.63
N LEU A 228 11.59 -51.86 -34.91
CA LEU A 228 11.28 -51.68 -33.50
C LEU A 228 12.54 -51.61 -32.58
N ALA A 229 13.49 -52.52 -32.81
CA ALA A 229 14.71 -52.59 -32.00
C ALA A 229 15.54 -51.31 -32.16
N GLU A 230 15.77 -50.86 -33.39
CA GLU A 230 16.49 -49.63 -33.72
C GLU A 230 15.73 -48.39 -33.18
N TYR A 231 14.41 -48.39 -33.38
CA TYR A 231 13.57 -47.31 -32.89
C TYR A 231 13.63 -47.22 -31.35
N LYS A 232 13.55 -48.34 -30.62
CA LYS A 232 13.62 -48.41 -29.17
C LYS A 232 14.97 -47.88 -28.66
N GLU A 233 16.07 -48.34 -29.25
CA GLU A 233 17.43 -47.92 -28.87
C GLU A 233 17.60 -46.40 -29.09
N HIS A 234 17.20 -45.90 -30.23
CA HIS A 234 17.28 -44.49 -30.57
C HIS A 234 16.39 -43.64 -29.66
N ALA A 235 15.14 -44.02 -29.43
CA ALA A 235 14.21 -43.30 -28.55
C ALA A 235 14.74 -43.20 -27.13
N LEU A 236 15.23 -44.31 -26.57
CA LEU A 236 15.78 -44.30 -25.21
C LEU A 236 17.08 -43.45 -25.10
N ALA A 237 17.90 -43.43 -26.16
CA ALA A 237 19.07 -42.55 -26.20
C ALA A 237 18.65 -41.07 -26.20
N VAL A 238 17.65 -40.69 -27.00
CA VAL A 238 17.10 -39.31 -27.03
C VAL A 238 16.55 -38.92 -25.66
N PHE A 239 15.73 -39.76 -24.99
CA PHE A 239 15.23 -39.45 -23.66
C PHE A 239 16.34 -39.32 -22.61
N LYS A 240 17.40 -40.12 -22.71
CA LYS A 240 18.55 -40.04 -21.80
C LYS A 240 19.36 -38.75 -22.00
N ALA A 241 19.43 -38.26 -23.24
CA ALA A 241 20.16 -37.01 -23.57
C ALA A 241 19.42 -35.73 -23.15
N ILE A 242 18.15 -35.81 -22.81
CA ILE A 242 17.37 -34.63 -22.39
C ILE A 242 17.98 -34.01 -21.13
N ASN A 243 18.23 -32.70 -21.18
CA ASN A 243 18.72 -31.93 -20.05
C ASN A 243 17.68 -31.86 -18.91
N ARG A 244 18.08 -32.31 -17.73
CA ARG A 244 17.27 -32.26 -16.49
C ARG A 244 17.79 -31.23 -15.48
N THR A 245 18.95 -30.61 -15.77
CA THR A 245 19.53 -29.55 -14.96
C THR A 245 19.13 -28.21 -15.59
N LEU A 246 18.10 -27.57 -15.01
CA LEU A 246 17.51 -26.34 -15.56
C LEU A 246 18.12 -25.12 -14.84
N GLU A 247 19.12 -24.50 -15.44
CA GLU A 247 19.84 -23.36 -14.86
C GLU A 247 19.52 -22.04 -15.58
N THR A 248 19.33 -22.08 -16.90
CA THR A 248 19.10 -20.91 -17.75
C THR A 248 17.65 -20.81 -18.25
N ASP A 249 17.22 -19.63 -18.66
CA ASP A 249 15.90 -19.45 -19.28
C ASP A 249 15.73 -20.25 -20.55
N GLN A 250 16.83 -20.51 -21.30
CA GLN A 250 16.81 -21.38 -22.44
C GLN A 250 16.54 -22.84 -22.03
N ASP A 251 17.14 -23.33 -20.93
CA ASP A 251 16.88 -24.68 -20.42
C ASP A 251 15.41 -24.85 -20.04
N PHE A 252 14.80 -23.81 -19.44
CA PHE A 252 13.36 -23.83 -19.10
C PHE A 252 12.47 -23.83 -20.33
N ALA A 253 12.76 -22.98 -21.32
CA ALA A 253 12.02 -22.95 -22.57
C ALA A 253 12.13 -24.27 -23.34
N ASP A 254 13.31 -24.87 -23.34
CA ASP A 254 13.57 -26.18 -23.91
C ASP A 254 12.80 -27.27 -23.17
N ALA A 255 12.83 -27.26 -21.84
CA ALA A 255 12.11 -28.22 -20.99
C ALA A 255 10.57 -28.15 -21.22
N GLU A 256 9.98 -26.96 -21.33
CA GLU A 256 8.55 -26.80 -21.63
C GLU A 256 8.18 -27.38 -22.98
N LYS A 257 9.03 -27.22 -24.02
CA LYS A 257 8.84 -27.83 -25.33
C LYS A 257 9.01 -29.34 -25.28
N VAL A 258 9.99 -29.83 -24.53
CA VAL A 258 10.22 -31.27 -24.35
C VAL A 258 9.07 -31.93 -23.63
N VAL A 259 8.47 -31.30 -22.60
CA VAL A 259 7.26 -31.83 -21.92
C VAL A 259 6.12 -32.05 -22.91
N LYS A 260 5.87 -31.09 -23.82
CA LYS A 260 4.87 -31.23 -24.86
C LYS A 260 5.24 -32.33 -25.87
N TRP A 261 6.48 -32.33 -26.33
CA TRP A 261 7.00 -33.34 -27.27
C TRP A 261 6.90 -34.77 -26.69
N CYS A 262 7.21 -34.98 -25.42
CA CYS A 262 7.00 -36.27 -24.73
C CYS A 262 5.54 -36.72 -24.77
N GLY A 263 4.58 -35.81 -24.54
CA GLY A 263 3.16 -36.10 -24.70
C GLY A 263 2.80 -36.55 -26.10
N ASP A 264 3.27 -35.82 -27.13
CA ASP A 264 3.05 -36.16 -28.54
C ASP A 264 3.66 -37.53 -28.90
N VAL A 265 4.78 -37.92 -28.27
CA VAL A 265 5.39 -39.26 -28.44
C VAL A 265 4.54 -40.34 -27.75
N GLU A 266 4.08 -40.11 -26.52
CA GLU A 266 3.16 -41.03 -25.82
C GLU A 266 1.92 -41.33 -26.66
N ASP A 267 1.27 -40.28 -27.21
CA ASP A 267 0.06 -40.40 -28.01
C ASP A 267 0.31 -41.19 -29.32
N ARG A 268 1.42 -40.93 -30.00
CA ARG A 268 1.81 -41.65 -31.22
C ARG A 268 2.09 -43.11 -30.95
N LEU A 269 2.77 -43.45 -29.87
CA LEU A 269 3.05 -44.83 -29.46
C LEU A 269 1.77 -45.59 -29.11
N GLN A 270 0.86 -44.93 -28.41
CA GLN A 270 -0.45 -45.50 -28.08
C GLN A 270 -1.27 -45.79 -29.35
N ALA A 271 -1.34 -44.83 -30.28
CA ALA A 271 -2.03 -45.03 -31.55
C ALA A 271 -1.42 -46.20 -32.40
N THR A 272 -0.07 -46.31 -32.40
CA THR A 272 0.62 -47.42 -33.05
C THR A 272 0.26 -48.77 -32.42
N LYS A 273 0.20 -48.84 -31.09
CA LYS A 273 -0.19 -50.01 -30.31
C LYS A 273 -1.63 -50.42 -30.64
N GLU A 274 -2.59 -49.50 -30.66
CA GLU A 274 -3.98 -49.71 -30.99
C GLU A 274 -4.15 -50.20 -32.44
N HIS A 275 -3.40 -49.59 -33.38
CA HIS A 275 -3.39 -50.02 -34.78
C HIS A 275 -2.89 -51.48 -34.95
N ALA A 276 -1.79 -51.84 -34.26
CA ALA A 276 -1.23 -53.17 -34.28
C ALA A 276 -2.19 -54.21 -33.65
N LEU A 277 -2.87 -53.88 -32.56
CA LEU A 277 -3.87 -54.72 -31.90
C LEU A 277 -5.06 -55.00 -32.81
N SER A 278 -5.45 -54.11 -33.69
CA SER A 278 -6.56 -54.29 -34.62
C SER A 278 -6.28 -55.35 -35.68
N GLN A 279 -5.01 -55.75 -35.85
CA GLN A 279 -4.59 -56.65 -36.94
C GLN A 279 -4.13 -58.04 -36.51
N THR A 280 -3.76 -58.27 -35.24
CA THR A 280 -3.30 -59.64 -34.81
C THR A 280 -3.29 -59.84 -33.27
N ALA A 281 -3.36 -61.12 -32.87
CA ALA A 281 -3.42 -61.56 -31.47
C ALA A 281 -2.06 -61.91 -30.81
N SER A 282 -0.91 -61.76 -31.49
CA SER A 282 0.38 -62.21 -30.94
C SER A 282 1.52 -61.27 -31.31
N ILE A 283 1.63 -60.14 -30.55
CA ILE A 283 2.70 -59.17 -30.72
C ILE A 283 3.25 -58.69 -29.36
N GLU A 284 3.54 -59.63 -28.49
CA GLU A 284 3.92 -59.34 -27.10
C GLU A 284 5.24 -58.55 -27.00
N GLU A 285 6.25 -58.88 -27.83
CA GLU A 285 7.55 -58.17 -27.84
C GLU A 285 7.41 -56.72 -28.37
N LEU A 286 6.54 -56.49 -29.36
CA LEU A 286 6.25 -55.17 -29.88
C LEU A 286 5.60 -54.29 -28.80
N PHE A 287 4.62 -54.83 -28.08
CA PHE A 287 3.94 -54.10 -27.02
C PHE A 287 4.83 -53.81 -25.84
N ASN A 288 5.67 -54.74 -25.39
CA ASN A 288 6.64 -54.54 -24.34
C ASN A 288 7.67 -53.44 -24.71
N ALA A 289 8.08 -53.36 -25.97
CA ALA A 289 8.96 -52.32 -26.42
C ALA A 289 8.29 -50.95 -26.50
N ILE A 290 7.07 -50.88 -27.06
CA ILE A 290 6.27 -49.65 -27.12
C ILE A 290 5.96 -49.16 -25.70
N ASP A 291 5.53 -50.04 -24.78
CA ASP A 291 5.22 -49.72 -23.41
C ASP A 291 6.47 -49.22 -22.65
N THR A 292 7.64 -49.79 -22.92
CA THR A 292 8.91 -49.30 -22.31
C THR A 292 9.23 -47.86 -22.75
N ILE A 293 9.08 -47.56 -24.05
CA ILE A 293 9.35 -46.22 -24.60
C ILE A 293 8.30 -45.21 -24.09
N ALA A 294 7.02 -45.61 -24.10
CA ALA A 294 5.94 -44.78 -23.58
C ALA A 294 6.09 -44.47 -22.08
N ALA A 295 6.51 -45.45 -21.28
CA ALA A 295 6.81 -45.29 -19.87
C ALA A 295 7.97 -44.28 -19.63
N GLU A 296 9.04 -44.36 -20.46
CA GLU A 296 10.16 -43.43 -20.37
C GLU A 296 9.76 -42.00 -20.80
N ALA A 297 8.99 -41.87 -21.88
CA ALA A 297 8.43 -40.59 -22.31
C ALA A 297 7.59 -39.95 -21.20
N LYS A 298 6.68 -40.73 -20.60
CA LYS A 298 5.84 -40.30 -19.50
C LYS A 298 6.64 -39.90 -18.26
N ARG A 299 7.64 -40.69 -17.90
CA ARG A 299 8.53 -40.41 -16.77
C ARG A 299 9.25 -39.08 -16.98
N THR A 300 9.88 -38.90 -18.13
CA THR A 300 10.60 -37.68 -18.49
C THR A 300 9.68 -36.46 -18.50
N ARG A 301 8.48 -36.60 -19.07
CA ARG A 301 7.46 -35.53 -19.07
C ARG A 301 7.08 -35.10 -17.66
N LEU A 302 6.77 -36.05 -16.78
CA LEU A 302 6.35 -35.74 -15.40
C LEU A 302 7.48 -35.15 -14.57
N GLU A 303 8.71 -35.62 -14.76
CA GLU A 303 9.90 -35.09 -14.09
C GLU A 303 10.16 -33.63 -14.50
N LEU A 304 10.20 -33.35 -15.80
CA LEU A 304 10.40 -32.00 -16.33
C LEU A 304 9.27 -31.05 -15.95
N ASP A 305 8.00 -31.49 -16.04
CA ASP A 305 6.85 -30.67 -15.63
C ASP A 305 6.93 -30.25 -14.16
N LYS A 306 7.40 -31.17 -13.29
CA LYS A 306 7.63 -30.88 -11.88
C LYS A 306 8.77 -29.86 -11.69
N LEU A 307 9.89 -30.04 -12.40
CA LEU A 307 11.03 -29.11 -12.33
C LEU A 307 10.66 -27.70 -12.83
N VAL A 308 9.96 -27.62 -13.97
CA VAL A 308 9.50 -26.32 -14.51
C VAL A 308 8.55 -25.62 -13.54
N LYS A 309 7.61 -26.34 -12.94
CA LYS A 309 6.69 -25.77 -11.94
C LYS A 309 7.42 -25.27 -10.69
N ALA A 310 8.34 -26.07 -10.17
CA ALA A 310 9.15 -25.70 -9.00
C ALA A 310 9.98 -24.42 -9.25
N ARG A 311 10.62 -24.35 -10.44
CA ARG A 311 11.42 -23.18 -10.79
C ARG A 311 10.60 -21.92 -11.01
N LYS A 312 9.42 -22.05 -11.65
CA LYS A 312 8.50 -20.91 -11.80
C LYS A 312 8.10 -20.33 -10.43
N GLU A 313 7.85 -21.19 -9.45
CA GLU A 313 7.51 -20.72 -8.09
C GLU A 313 8.74 -20.09 -7.43
N GLN A 314 9.92 -20.70 -7.57
CA GLN A 314 11.16 -20.14 -7.05
C GLN A 314 11.45 -18.73 -7.63
N ILE A 315 11.30 -18.53 -8.95
CA ILE A 315 11.47 -17.21 -9.57
C ILE A 315 10.50 -16.18 -8.97
N ARG A 316 9.25 -16.57 -8.71
CA ARG A 316 8.28 -15.69 -8.06
C ARG A 316 8.71 -15.29 -6.65
N GLU A 317 9.18 -16.25 -5.87
CA GLU A 317 9.69 -16.01 -4.52
C GLU A 317 10.94 -15.12 -4.54
N GLU A 318 11.86 -15.35 -5.46
CA GLU A 318 13.06 -14.54 -5.66
C GLU A 318 12.70 -13.08 -5.95
N ILE A 319 11.82 -12.82 -6.92
CA ILE A 319 11.38 -11.47 -7.31
C ILE A 319 10.69 -10.74 -6.13
N VAL A 320 9.83 -11.43 -5.39
CA VAL A 320 9.18 -10.85 -4.20
C VAL A 320 10.20 -10.54 -3.10
N SER A 321 11.17 -11.43 -2.89
CA SER A 321 12.24 -11.25 -1.90
C SER A 321 13.15 -10.07 -2.26
N GLU A 322 13.49 -9.92 -3.54
CA GLU A 322 14.25 -8.77 -4.06
C GLU A 322 13.51 -7.45 -3.78
N GLY A 323 12.21 -7.40 -4.05
CA GLY A 323 11.38 -6.22 -3.78
C GLY A 323 11.34 -5.85 -2.28
N ARG A 324 11.20 -6.84 -1.41
CA ARG A 324 11.23 -6.64 0.06
C ARG A 324 12.60 -6.14 0.54
N SER A 325 13.67 -6.72 0.02
CA SER A 325 15.03 -6.33 0.37
C SER A 325 15.34 -4.89 -0.08
N ALA A 326 14.91 -4.52 -1.29
CA ALA A 326 15.08 -3.16 -1.81
C ALA A 326 14.30 -2.12 -0.98
N LEU A 327 13.08 -2.45 -0.54
CA LEU A 327 12.32 -1.58 0.36
C LEU A 327 13.00 -1.44 1.74
N ALA A 328 13.47 -2.55 2.31
CA ALA A 328 14.19 -2.54 3.59
C ALA A 328 15.46 -1.68 3.51
N THR A 329 16.22 -1.79 2.42
CA THR A 329 17.40 -0.95 2.16
C THR A 329 17.03 0.53 2.07
N HIS A 330 15.94 0.86 1.38
CA HIS A 330 15.46 2.24 1.29
C HIS A 330 15.04 2.79 2.66
N ILE A 331 14.28 2.03 3.45
CA ILE A 331 13.90 2.41 4.82
C ILE A 331 15.15 2.62 5.70
N ALA A 332 16.16 1.77 5.56
CA ALA A 332 17.43 1.91 6.29
C ALA A 332 18.15 3.22 5.93
N SER A 333 18.16 3.60 4.64
CA SER A 333 18.73 4.88 4.20
C SER A 333 17.98 6.09 4.76
N LEU A 334 16.64 6.02 4.83
CA LEU A 334 15.81 7.07 5.45
C LEU A 334 16.08 7.19 6.95
N ASN A 335 16.20 6.08 7.66
CA ASN A 335 16.56 6.08 9.07
C ASN A 335 17.97 6.65 9.31
N ALA A 336 18.92 6.38 8.42
CA ALA A 336 20.25 7.00 8.47
C ALA A 336 20.16 8.53 8.30
N ARG A 337 19.34 9.02 7.36
CA ARG A 337 19.05 10.46 7.17
C ARG A 337 18.44 11.09 8.42
N LEU A 338 17.53 10.39 9.09
CA LEU A 338 16.84 10.84 10.31
C LEU A 338 17.72 10.73 11.57
N GLY A 339 18.85 10.03 11.51
CA GLY A 339 19.80 9.83 12.60
C GLY A 339 19.43 8.72 13.60
N LYS A 340 18.20 8.20 13.55
CA LYS A 340 17.71 7.09 14.37
C LYS A 340 16.62 6.31 13.63
N PRO A 341 16.29 5.07 14.05
CA PRO A 341 15.25 4.25 13.41
C PRO A 341 13.83 4.74 13.78
N TYR A 342 13.42 5.87 13.21
CA TYR A 342 12.11 6.46 13.43
C TYR A 342 11.04 5.97 12.45
N MET A 343 11.44 5.38 11.31
CA MET A 343 10.50 4.95 10.28
C MET A 343 9.61 3.81 10.78
N PRO A 344 8.28 3.93 10.61
CA PRO A 344 7.37 2.82 10.86
C PRO A 344 7.47 1.74 9.78
N ALA A 345 6.81 0.61 9.99
CA ALA A 345 6.65 -0.39 8.94
C ALA A 345 5.82 0.19 7.77
N ILE A 346 6.36 0.09 6.57
CA ILE A 346 5.70 0.55 5.35
C ILE A 346 4.98 -0.66 4.73
N PRO A 347 3.65 -0.62 4.60
CA PRO A 347 2.92 -1.72 3.97
C PRO A 347 3.22 -1.78 2.47
N ALA A 348 3.58 -2.97 1.98
CA ALA A 348 3.76 -3.24 0.56
C ALA A 348 3.39 -4.71 0.28
N ASP A 349 2.32 -4.93 -0.50
CA ASP A 349 1.86 -6.28 -0.85
C ASP A 349 2.48 -6.72 -2.19
N PHE A 350 3.75 -7.11 -2.13
CA PHE A 350 4.45 -7.64 -3.29
C PHE A 350 3.87 -8.98 -3.78
N ALA A 351 3.39 -9.82 -2.86
CA ALA A 351 2.82 -11.11 -3.22
C ALA A 351 1.46 -10.96 -3.93
N GLY A 352 0.62 -10.02 -3.47
CA GLY A 352 -0.64 -9.68 -4.13
C GLY A 352 -0.42 -9.06 -5.51
N ALA A 353 0.60 -8.21 -5.65
CA ALA A 353 0.90 -7.53 -6.91
C ALA A 353 1.24 -8.50 -8.06
N ILE A 354 1.89 -9.62 -7.78
CA ILE A 354 2.25 -10.63 -8.79
C ILE A 354 1.12 -11.61 -9.11
N LYS A 355 0.00 -11.57 -8.38
CA LYS A 355 -1.12 -12.49 -8.58
C LYS A 355 -1.71 -12.33 -9.98
N GLY A 356 -1.85 -13.45 -10.69
CA GLY A 356 -2.36 -13.46 -12.06
C GLY A 356 -1.36 -13.10 -13.16
N LYS A 357 -0.14 -12.66 -12.82
CA LYS A 357 0.93 -12.40 -13.77
C LYS A 357 1.57 -13.71 -14.23
N ARG A 358 1.92 -13.79 -15.54
CA ARG A 358 2.38 -15.05 -16.16
C ARG A 358 3.82 -15.01 -16.66
N THR A 359 4.34 -13.82 -17.00
CA THR A 359 5.70 -13.63 -17.53
C THR A 359 6.60 -13.06 -16.45
N VAL A 360 7.88 -13.39 -16.47
CA VAL A 360 8.89 -12.85 -15.55
C VAL A 360 8.93 -11.32 -15.62
N GLU A 361 8.85 -10.76 -16.83
CA GLU A 361 8.79 -9.31 -17.06
C GLU A 361 7.58 -8.68 -16.33
N SER A 362 6.37 -9.25 -16.49
CA SER A 362 5.18 -8.73 -15.81
C SER A 362 5.19 -8.91 -14.29
N LEU A 363 5.90 -9.93 -13.79
CA LEU A 363 6.13 -10.13 -12.35
C LEU A 363 7.05 -9.04 -11.78
N ARG A 364 8.19 -8.80 -12.45
CA ARG A 364 9.16 -7.76 -12.06
C ARG A 364 8.55 -6.37 -12.12
N ASP A 365 7.85 -6.03 -13.20
CA ASP A 365 7.17 -4.74 -13.34
C ASP A 365 6.16 -4.49 -12.23
N ALA A 366 5.34 -5.49 -11.88
CA ALA A 366 4.38 -5.36 -10.80
C ALA A 366 5.05 -5.15 -9.43
N VAL A 367 6.17 -5.85 -9.15
CA VAL A 367 6.94 -5.68 -7.92
C VAL A 367 7.62 -4.31 -7.89
N ASN A 368 8.22 -3.86 -9.00
CA ASN A 368 8.90 -2.57 -9.10
C ASN A 368 7.90 -1.40 -8.95
N THR A 369 6.72 -1.51 -9.53
CA THR A 369 5.63 -0.53 -9.32
C THR A 369 5.22 -0.46 -7.85
N THR A 370 5.00 -1.60 -7.21
CA THR A 370 4.66 -1.66 -5.78
C THR A 370 5.78 -1.09 -4.91
N LEU A 371 7.04 -1.39 -5.24
CA LEU A 371 8.22 -0.85 -4.58
C LEU A 371 8.31 0.67 -4.72
N ALA A 372 8.03 1.20 -5.91
CA ALA A 372 8.02 2.64 -6.14
C ALA A 372 6.97 3.35 -5.29
N HIS A 373 5.75 2.83 -5.24
CA HIS A 373 4.69 3.38 -4.37
C HIS A 373 5.08 3.33 -2.89
N ALA A 374 5.66 2.22 -2.45
CA ALA A 374 6.15 2.07 -1.08
C ALA A 374 7.29 3.05 -0.75
N LYS A 375 8.23 3.31 -1.69
CA LYS A 375 9.28 4.32 -1.55
C LYS A 375 8.72 5.73 -1.46
N ILE A 376 7.70 6.08 -2.28
CA ILE A 376 7.02 7.38 -2.22
C ILE A 376 6.41 7.59 -0.83
N SER A 377 5.60 6.63 -0.37
CA SER A 377 5.00 6.71 0.97
C SER A 377 6.04 6.76 2.10
N ALA A 378 7.15 6.03 1.97
CA ALA A 378 8.23 6.07 2.92
C ALA A 378 8.90 7.46 2.98
N ASN A 379 9.14 8.09 1.82
CA ASN A 379 9.72 9.42 1.75
C ASN A 379 8.79 10.47 2.40
N GLU A 380 7.48 10.45 2.09
CA GLU A 380 6.50 11.34 2.70
C GLU A 380 6.49 11.24 4.24
N ILE A 381 6.54 10.02 4.77
CA ILE A 381 6.61 9.79 6.21
C ILE A 381 7.93 10.30 6.78
N ALA A 382 9.06 10.04 6.12
CA ALA A 382 10.35 10.50 6.56
C ALA A 382 10.45 12.04 6.60
N ASP A 383 9.86 12.71 5.62
CA ASP A 383 9.85 14.19 5.56
C ASP A 383 8.97 14.79 6.67
N LYS A 384 7.81 14.16 6.97
CA LYS A 384 6.98 14.53 8.14
C LYS A 384 7.75 14.33 9.46
N ILE A 385 8.45 13.20 9.61
CA ILE A 385 9.29 12.94 10.78
C ILE A 385 10.41 13.99 10.89
N GLN A 386 11.07 14.33 9.78
CA GLN A 386 12.12 15.34 9.75
C GLN A 386 11.59 16.71 10.19
N LEU A 387 10.41 17.11 9.71
CA LEU A 387 9.75 18.34 10.11
C LEU A 387 9.46 18.33 11.62
N ASN A 388 8.93 17.23 12.13
CA ASN A 388 8.62 17.04 13.54
C ASN A 388 9.87 17.05 14.43
N LEU A 389 10.97 16.46 13.96
CA LEU A 389 12.27 16.52 14.66
C LEU A 389 12.82 17.94 14.71
N ASN A 390 12.65 18.73 13.65
CA ASN A 390 13.02 20.13 13.64
C ASN A 390 12.18 20.94 14.64
N THR A 391 10.86 20.75 14.64
CA THR A 391 9.95 21.37 15.63
C THR A 391 10.35 21.06 17.08
N LEU A 392 10.71 19.80 17.36
CA LEU A 392 11.22 19.41 18.68
C LEU A 392 12.53 20.11 19.03
N ARG A 393 13.44 20.20 18.06
CA ARG A 393 14.72 20.88 18.24
C ARG A 393 14.55 22.38 18.51
N ASP A 394 13.62 23.02 17.79
CA ASP A 394 13.40 24.45 17.88
C ASP A 394 12.63 24.84 19.15
N LEU A 395 11.61 24.05 19.55
CA LEU A 395 10.73 24.39 20.66
C LEU A 395 11.11 23.76 22.00
N ALA A 396 11.80 22.60 21.98
CA ALA A 396 12.02 21.78 23.16
C ALA A 396 13.48 21.56 23.53
N SER A 397 14.42 22.31 22.94
CA SER A 397 15.87 22.16 23.20
C SER A 397 16.24 22.23 24.68
N GLU A 398 15.65 23.17 25.43
CA GLU A 398 15.89 23.35 26.87
C GLU A 398 15.09 22.36 27.75
N HIS A 399 14.10 21.69 27.16
CA HIS A 399 13.16 20.79 27.85
C HIS A 399 13.17 19.37 27.27
N ALA A 400 14.27 18.94 26.64
CA ALA A 400 14.39 17.66 25.93
C ALA A 400 14.01 16.45 26.81
N PHE A 401 14.22 16.54 28.13
CA PHE A 401 13.87 15.49 29.09
C PHE A 401 12.37 15.20 29.18
N LEU A 402 11.49 16.12 28.73
CA LEU A 402 10.04 15.92 28.70
C LEU A 402 9.59 15.02 27.52
N PHE A 403 10.49 14.71 26.60
CA PHE A 403 10.19 14.06 25.31
C PHE A 403 10.97 12.76 25.13
N ALA A 404 11.06 11.94 26.20
CA ALA A 404 11.66 10.61 26.12
C ALA A 404 10.93 9.68 25.13
N ASP A 405 9.65 9.99 24.85
CA ASP A 405 8.78 9.31 23.87
C ASP A 405 8.90 9.84 22.43
N THR A 406 9.97 10.57 22.11
CA THR A 406 10.26 11.10 20.77
C THR A 406 9.96 10.09 19.63
N PRO A 407 10.36 8.81 19.71
CA PRO A 407 10.10 7.84 18.64
C PRO A 407 8.60 7.66 18.30
N VAL A 408 7.72 7.92 19.26
CA VAL A 408 6.27 7.80 19.08
C VAL A 408 5.66 9.11 18.60
N ILE A 409 6.06 10.23 19.22
CA ILE A 409 5.42 11.52 18.94
C ILE A 409 5.83 12.12 17.60
N VAL A 410 6.99 11.77 17.04
CA VAL A 410 7.42 12.25 15.72
C VAL A 410 6.57 11.72 14.57
N LEU A 411 5.72 10.72 14.83
CA LEU A 411 4.79 10.17 13.85
C LEU A 411 3.44 10.92 13.81
N LYS A 412 3.20 11.86 14.75
CA LYS A 412 1.97 12.67 14.78
C LYS A 412 1.91 13.66 13.62
N ALA A 413 0.71 14.18 13.35
CA ALA A 413 0.59 15.34 12.47
C ALA A 413 1.40 16.53 13.02
N PRO A 414 2.03 17.36 12.17
CA PRO A 414 2.91 18.43 12.62
C PRO A 414 2.25 19.42 13.58
N ASP A 415 1.00 19.76 13.34
CA ASP A 415 0.22 20.67 14.20
C ASP A 415 -0.05 20.06 15.57
N ASP A 416 -0.44 18.77 15.60
CA ASP A 416 -0.67 18.03 16.84
C ASP A 416 0.60 17.91 17.68
N LEU A 417 1.74 17.66 17.03
CA LEU A 417 3.03 17.63 17.71
C LEU A 417 3.36 19.01 18.32
N THR A 418 3.18 20.06 17.53
CA THR A 418 3.45 21.43 17.98
C THR A 418 2.60 21.79 19.20
N MET A 419 1.31 21.44 19.19
CA MET A 419 0.43 21.65 20.34
C MET A 419 0.86 20.83 21.56
N LEU A 420 1.20 19.55 21.36
CA LEU A 420 1.67 18.67 22.42
C LEU A 420 2.96 19.20 23.06
N VAL A 421 3.91 19.67 22.25
CA VAL A 421 5.19 20.22 22.74
C VAL A 421 4.94 21.47 23.58
N LYS A 422 4.12 22.39 23.10
CA LYS A 422 3.79 23.63 23.84
C LYS A 422 3.05 23.33 25.15
N SER A 423 2.10 22.39 25.14
CA SER A 423 1.37 21.98 26.35
C SER A 423 2.31 21.40 27.40
N ARG A 424 3.14 20.39 27.04
CA ARG A 424 4.06 19.77 28.01
C ARG A 424 5.04 20.77 28.63
N ILE A 425 5.55 21.72 27.82
CA ILE A 425 6.45 22.75 28.32
C ILE A 425 5.72 23.73 29.26
N ALA A 426 4.49 24.13 28.93
CA ALA A 426 3.67 24.99 29.77
C ALA A 426 3.34 24.33 31.10
N ASP A 427 2.90 23.05 31.07
CA ASP A 427 2.59 22.26 32.26
C ASP A 427 3.82 22.12 33.20
N HIS A 428 4.99 21.85 32.60
CA HIS A 428 6.25 21.77 33.36
C HIS A 428 6.61 23.12 34.02
N LYS A 429 6.54 24.22 33.27
CA LYS A 429 6.83 25.56 33.78
C LYS A 429 5.87 25.94 34.91
N GLN A 430 4.59 25.60 34.79
CA GLN A 430 3.60 25.83 35.82
C GLN A 430 3.90 25.02 37.10
N ALA A 431 4.24 23.73 36.92
CA ALA A 431 4.61 22.87 38.05
C ALA A 431 5.89 23.35 38.77
N GLU A 432 6.88 23.81 38.01
CA GLU A 432 8.12 24.36 38.55
C GLU A 432 7.87 25.66 39.30
N ALA A 433 7.05 26.57 38.76
CA ALA A 433 6.66 27.81 39.43
C ALA A 433 5.91 27.53 40.71
N ALA A 434 4.97 26.60 40.72
CA ALA A 434 4.23 26.19 41.92
C ALA A 434 5.16 25.58 42.99
N ARG A 435 6.15 24.77 42.57
CA ARG A 435 7.16 24.21 43.48
C ARG A 435 8.04 25.30 44.11
N LEU A 436 8.48 26.25 43.31
CA LEU A 436 9.27 27.38 43.82
C LEU A 436 8.48 28.28 44.77
N GLU A 437 7.20 28.51 44.49
CA GLU A 437 6.33 29.29 45.39
C GLU A 437 6.10 28.56 46.73
N ALA A 438 5.81 27.27 46.70
CA ALA A 438 5.70 26.46 47.90
C ALA A 438 7.01 26.44 48.72
N GLU A 439 8.15 26.37 48.06
CA GLU A 439 9.46 26.45 48.72
C GLU A 439 9.69 27.82 49.38
N ARG A 440 9.32 28.92 48.68
CA ARG A 440 9.38 30.28 49.23
C ARG A 440 8.46 30.45 50.42
N GLU A 441 7.23 29.92 50.36
CA GLU A 441 6.30 29.94 51.50
C GLU A 441 6.84 29.15 52.68
N ARG A 442 7.46 27.99 52.46
CA ARG A 442 8.11 27.22 53.53
C ARG A 442 9.22 27.99 54.19
N ILE A 443 10.11 28.62 53.43
CA ILE A 443 11.21 29.44 53.94
C ILE A 443 10.65 30.63 54.75
N ARG A 444 9.63 31.34 54.26
CA ARG A 444 8.98 32.44 54.98
C ARG A 444 8.35 31.96 56.28
N ALA A 445 7.68 30.80 56.28
CA ALA A 445 7.10 30.22 57.48
C ALA A 445 8.18 29.82 58.53
N GLU A 446 9.29 29.25 58.08
CA GLU A 446 10.43 28.91 58.92
C GLU A 446 11.09 30.16 59.53
N GLU A 447 11.26 31.24 58.73
CA GLU A 447 11.78 32.52 59.20
C GLU A 447 10.82 33.20 60.22
N ALA A 448 9.51 33.19 59.92
CA ALA A 448 8.50 33.72 60.84
C ALA A 448 8.51 32.97 62.18
N ALA A 449 8.52 31.63 62.15
CA ALA A 449 8.60 30.79 63.32
C ALA A 449 9.91 30.98 64.11
N ARG A 450 11.02 31.27 63.46
CA ARG A 450 12.29 31.63 64.13
C ARG A 450 12.20 32.97 64.80
N LEU A 451 11.66 34.00 64.15
CA LEU A 451 11.46 35.34 64.73
C LEU A 451 10.49 35.30 65.94
N GLU A 452 9.40 34.53 65.86
CA GLU A 452 8.49 34.33 67.00
C GLU A 452 9.20 33.67 68.17
N ARG A 453 10.05 32.66 67.96
CA ARG A 453 10.86 32.05 69.02
C ARG A 453 11.84 33.04 69.66
N GLU A 454 12.55 33.82 68.86
CA GLU A 454 13.48 34.85 69.28
C GLU A 454 12.74 35.94 70.09
N GLN A 455 11.54 36.37 69.66
CA GLN A 455 10.70 37.32 70.37
C GLN A 455 10.16 36.73 71.67
N ALA A 456 9.71 35.47 71.67
CA ALA A 456 9.24 34.78 72.90
C ALA A 456 10.38 34.59 73.89
N GLU A 457 11.58 34.31 73.48
CA GLU A 457 12.76 34.21 74.33
C GLU A 457 13.18 35.58 74.88
N SER A 458 13.16 36.63 74.06
CA SER A 458 13.39 38.01 74.46
C SER A 458 12.35 38.46 75.51
N ASN A 459 11.07 38.16 75.28
CA ASN A 459 9.99 38.45 76.25
C ASN A 459 10.11 37.66 77.55
N ARG A 460 10.58 36.41 77.52
CA ARG A 460 10.90 35.62 78.72
C ARG A 460 12.05 36.23 79.50
N ILE A 461 13.09 36.70 78.84
CA ILE A 461 14.22 37.38 79.48
C ILE A 461 13.75 38.71 80.13
N HIS A 462 12.89 39.47 79.42
CA HIS A 462 12.32 40.70 79.96
C HIS A 462 11.38 40.45 81.17
N GLN A 463 10.55 39.40 81.17
CA GLN A 463 9.70 39.01 82.30
C GLN A 463 10.51 38.50 83.52
N ALA A 464 11.67 37.87 83.26
CA ALA A 464 12.56 37.42 84.35
C ALA A 464 13.33 38.56 85.03
N GLN A 465 13.33 39.77 84.45
CA GLN A 465 14.01 40.96 85.03
C GLN A 465 13.08 41.96 85.76
N GLN A 466 11.76 41.68 85.85
CA GLN A 466 10.86 42.50 86.63
C GLN A 466 10.75 41.97 88.09
N PRO A 467 11.01 42.83 89.15
CA PRO A 467 10.91 42.40 90.50
C PRO A 467 9.44 42.21 90.94
N GLN A 468 9.18 41.06 91.59
CA GLN A 468 7.90 40.70 92.17
C GLN A 468 7.47 41.74 93.19
N GLN A 469 6.37 42.46 92.97
CA GLN A 469 5.61 43.09 94.03
C GLN A 469 4.46 42.18 94.46
N VAL A 470 4.62 41.65 95.62
CA VAL A 470 3.62 40.92 96.43
C VAL A 470 2.50 41.85 96.81
N LEU A 471 1.26 41.57 96.52
CA LEU A 471 0.10 42.00 97.29
C LEU A 471 -0.97 40.90 97.39
N LYS A 472 -1.35 40.68 98.63
CA LYS A 472 -2.19 39.67 99.28
C LYS A 472 -3.66 39.65 98.80
N ALA A 473 -4.19 38.44 98.77
CA ALA A 473 -5.41 37.86 99.36
C ALA A 473 -6.72 38.69 99.34
N GLU A 474 -7.84 38.22 99.18
CA GLU A 474 -8.74 37.11 99.45
C GLU A 474 -10.18 37.56 99.17
N PRO A 475 -11.22 36.78 99.39
CA PRO A 475 -11.79 35.73 98.51
C PRO A 475 -13.32 35.92 98.30
N ALA A 476 -13.91 34.86 97.68
CA ALA A 476 -15.36 34.50 97.70
C ALA A 476 -16.25 35.23 96.67
N SER A 477 -17.05 34.59 95.96
CA SER A 477 -18.07 33.58 96.17
C SER A 477 -18.63 33.02 94.91
N VAL A 478 -18.94 31.77 94.92
CA VAL A 478 -19.79 31.00 93.99
C VAL A 478 -21.25 31.41 94.32
N PRO A 479 -22.30 31.25 93.50
CA PRO A 479 -22.65 29.99 92.86
C PRO A 479 -23.36 30.06 91.51
N ALA A 480 -23.34 28.90 90.84
CA ALA A 480 -24.41 28.12 90.12
C ALA A 480 -25.33 28.88 89.15
N ASP A 481 -25.73 28.40 88.08
CA ASP A 481 -26.29 27.09 87.74
C ASP A 481 -26.60 27.02 86.25
N ALA A 482 -26.52 25.82 85.74
CA ALA A 482 -27.43 25.07 84.92
C ALA A 482 -27.43 25.25 83.41
N THR A 483 -27.06 24.17 82.86
CA THR A 483 -27.80 23.38 81.81
C THR A 483 -27.95 24.02 80.42
N ASP A 484 -27.81 23.39 79.37
CA ASP A 484 -27.97 21.97 79.00
C ASP A 484 -27.54 21.76 77.56
N ARG A 485 -26.95 20.61 77.27
CA ARG A 485 -27.07 19.76 76.09
C ARG A 485 -26.91 20.40 74.70
N GLY A 486 -26.26 19.80 73.80
CA GLY A 486 -25.81 18.44 73.61
C GLY A 486 -25.20 18.26 72.25
N THR A 487 -24.28 17.45 72.27
CA THR A 487 -24.07 16.25 71.38
C THR A 487 -24.05 16.48 69.87
N ALA A 488 -23.22 15.94 69.12
CA ALA A 488 -22.23 14.89 69.21
C ALA A 488 -21.58 14.81 67.84
N ALA A 489 -20.34 14.62 67.81
CA ALA A 489 -19.64 13.38 67.35
C ALA A 489 -19.70 13.10 65.84
N ASN A 490 -18.59 13.18 65.24
CA ASN A 490 -17.65 12.05 65.08
C ASN A 490 -18.01 11.08 63.96
N GLU A 491 -17.13 10.85 63.06
CA GLU A 491 -16.46 9.62 62.65
C GLU A 491 -16.39 9.42 61.16
N SER A 492 -15.16 9.36 60.73
CA SER A 492 -14.79 8.51 59.61
C SER A 492 -14.93 7.05 59.99
N PRO A 493 -15.21 6.17 59.06
CA PRO A 493 -14.35 5.00 58.99
C PRO A 493 -13.89 4.59 57.58
N ARG A 494 -12.77 3.90 57.66
CA ARG A 494 -12.11 3.12 56.64
C ARG A 494 -12.91 1.86 56.28
N GLY A 495 -12.73 1.44 55.01
CA GLY A 495 -12.38 0.05 54.74
C GLY A 495 -13.50 -0.86 54.24
N GLY A 496 -13.21 -1.59 53.18
CA GLY A 496 -13.84 -2.89 52.96
C GLY A 496 -14.18 -3.17 51.52
N ALA A 497 -13.33 -3.97 50.88
CA ALA A 497 -13.60 -4.67 49.64
C ALA A 497 -14.82 -5.59 49.75
N MET A 498 -15.58 -5.77 48.67
CA MET A 498 -15.93 -7.06 48.13
C MET A 498 -16.80 -6.92 46.87
N GLY A 499 -16.50 -7.77 45.92
CA GLY A 499 -17.10 -7.88 44.61
C GLY A 499 -18.57 -8.30 44.64
N ALA A 500 -19.21 -7.93 43.55
CA ALA A 500 -20.39 -8.64 43.06
C ALA A 500 -20.41 -8.52 41.54
N GLY A 501 -20.37 -9.68 40.91
CA GLY A 501 -20.59 -9.83 39.49
C GLY A 501 -21.95 -9.29 39.08
N GLN A 502 -21.96 -8.49 38.03
CA GLN A 502 -23.21 -8.14 37.37
C GLN A 502 -23.36 -9.06 36.14
N ALA A 503 -24.37 -9.90 36.24
CA ALA A 503 -24.90 -10.72 35.18
C ALA A 503 -25.28 -9.85 33.97
N ALA A 504 -24.92 -10.34 32.78
CA ALA A 504 -25.37 -9.80 31.52
C ALA A 504 -26.90 -9.76 31.49
N ALA A 505 -27.47 -8.60 31.31
CA ALA A 505 -28.89 -8.41 31.08
C ALA A 505 -29.28 -9.12 29.76
N ALA A 506 -30.18 -10.08 29.85
CA ALA A 506 -30.83 -10.72 28.70
C ALA A 506 -31.67 -9.67 27.98
N ALA A 507 -31.43 -9.51 26.66
CA ALA A 507 -32.21 -8.67 25.78
C ALA A 507 -33.67 -9.15 25.67
N PRO A 508 -34.64 -8.25 25.44
CA PRO A 508 -36.06 -8.61 25.37
C PRO A 508 -36.33 -9.54 24.18
N ALA A 509 -37.10 -10.57 24.43
CA ALA A 509 -37.56 -11.54 23.43
C ALA A 509 -38.51 -10.87 22.45
N GLY A 510 -38.07 -10.65 21.18
CA GLY A 510 -38.95 -10.12 20.13
C GLY A 510 -38.26 -9.42 18.95
N GLU A 511 -36.97 -9.09 19.03
CA GLU A 511 -36.28 -8.41 17.94
C GLU A 511 -35.82 -9.38 16.84
N PRO A 512 -36.12 -9.13 15.55
CA PRO A 512 -35.71 -10.01 14.45
C PRO A 512 -34.19 -10.01 14.24
N SER A 513 -33.63 -11.21 14.02
CA SER A 513 -32.20 -11.38 13.73
C SER A 513 -31.91 -11.05 12.26
N THR A 514 -31.56 -9.81 11.97
CA THR A 514 -31.36 -9.29 10.59
C THR A 514 -29.92 -8.91 10.31
N LEU A 515 -29.08 -8.71 11.33
CA LEU A 515 -27.72 -8.19 11.18
C LEU A 515 -26.75 -9.33 10.84
N LYS A 516 -26.19 -9.32 9.63
CA LYS A 516 -25.19 -10.30 9.18
C LYS A 516 -23.82 -10.00 9.76
N LEU A 517 -23.02 -11.05 10.02
CA LEU A 517 -21.64 -10.90 10.52
C LEU A 517 -20.76 -10.01 9.61
N GLY A 518 -20.96 -10.10 8.29
CA GLY A 518 -20.28 -9.22 7.33
C GLY A 518 -20.59 -7.73 7.53
N ALA A 519 -21.87 -7.40 7.77
CA ALA A 519 -22.29 -6.02 8.04
C ALA A 519 -21.75 -5.50 9.38
N ILE A 520 -21.57 -6.38 10.38
CA ILE A 520 -20.88 -6.03 11.63
C ILE A 520 -19.42 -5.68 11.34
N GLY A 521 -18.73 -6.49 10.52
CA GLY A 521 -17.35 -6.22 10.12
C GLY A 521 -17.19 -4.92 9.33
N GLU A 522 -18.12 -4.60 8.42
CA GLU A 522 -18.15 -3.33 7.68
C GLU A 522 -18.31 -2.12 8.62
N ARG A 523 -19.20 -2.18 9.61
CA ARG A 523 -19.39 -1.13 10.61
C ARG A 523 -18.17 -0.91 11.52
N LEU A 524 -17.41 -1.98 11.79
CA LEU A 524 -16.21 -1.94 12.64
C LEU A 524 -14.93 -1.64 11.85
N GLY A 525 -14.97 -1.72 10.51
CA GLY A 525 -13.83 -1.50 9.65
C GLY A 525 -12.85 -2.68 9.55
N PHE A 526 -13.22 -3.87 10.08
CA PHE A 526 -12.42 -5.10 9.97
C PHE A 526 -13.30 -6.36 10.02
N THR A 527 -12.77 -7.48 9.50
CA THR A 527 -13.51 -8.73 9.44
C THR A 527 -13.51 -9.49 10.78
N LEU A 528 -14.69 -9.99 11.18
CA LEU A 528 -14.87 -10.86 12.33
C LEU A 528 -15.25 -12.27 11.88
N THR A 529 -14.82 -13.29 12.64
CA THR A 529 -15.24 -14.67 12.44
C THR A 529 -16.31 -15.06 13.46
N GLU A 530 -17.19 -16.02 13.10
CA GLU A 530 -18.23 -16.54 14.02
C GLU A 530 -17.60 -17.09 15.31
N ALA A 531 -16.49 -17.82 15.18
CA ALA A 531 -15.76 -18.37 16.32
C ALA A 531 -15.25 -17.27 17.25
N PHE A 532 -14.67 -16.20 16.71
CA PHE A 532 -14.18 -15.09 17.51
C PHE A 532 -15.30 -14.40 18.29
N VAL A 533 -16.44 -14.13 17.64
CA VAL A 533 -17.58 -13.47 18.30
C VAL A 533 -18.22 -14.37 19.37
N SER A 534 -18.33 -15.67 19.11
CA SER A 534 -18.97 -16.60 20.04
C SER A 534 -18.06 -17.07 21.17
N GLU A 535 -16.80 -17.40 20.88
CA GLU A 535 -15.89 -18.03 21.85
C GLU A 535 -15.04 -17.00 22.59
N VAL A 536 -14.59 -15.94 21.91
CA VAL A 536 -13.72 -14.93 22.53
C VAL A 536 -14.53 -13.76 23.10
N LEU A 537 -15.52 -13.27 22.36
CA LEU A 537 -16.35 -12.16 22.81
C LEU A 537 -17.57 -12.61 23.63
N GLY A 538 -17.94 -13.90 23.59
CA GLY A 538 -19.04 -14.48 24.36
C GLY A 538 -20.44 -14.11 23.85
N VAL A 539 -20.57 -13.56 22.64
CA VAL A 539 -21.85 -13.18 22.03
C VAL A 539 -22.31 -14.25 21.07
N LYS A 540 -23.38 -14.96 21.41
CA LYS A 540 -23.94 -16.04 20.59
C LYS A 540 -24.82 -15.48 19.48
N ALA A 541 -24.75 -16.09 18.31
CA ALA A 541 -25.62 -15.78 17.19
C ALA A 541 -27.09 -15.99 17.54
N SER A 542 -27.95 -15.08 17.10
CA SER A 542 -29.40 -15.13 17.37
C SER A 542 -30.18 -15.90 16.31
N GLY A 543 -29.57 -16.20 15.13
CA GLY A 543 -30.17 -16.95 14.04
C GLY A 543 -29.19 -17.33 12.94
N LYS A 544 -29.64 -18.13 11.95
CA LYS A 544 -28.90 -18.47 10.73
C LYS A 544 -29.82 -18.39 9.52
N ASP A 545 -29.33 -17.77 8.43
CA ASP A 545 -29.99 -17.79 7.12
C ASP A 545 -29.04 -18.44 6.10
N LYS A 546 -29.37 -19.67 5.68
CA LYS A 546 -28.56 -20.55 4.83
C LYS A 546 -27.14 -20.77 5.43
N ARG A 547 -26.13 -20.06 4.93
CA ARG A 547 -24.73 -20.07 5.43
C ARG A 547 -24.36 -18.82 6.22
N ALA A 548 -25.25 -17.82 6.32
CA ALA A 548 -24.98 -16.58 7.01
C ALA A 548 -25.44 -16.65 8.47
N VAL A 549 -24.56 -16.25 9.38
CA VAL A 549 -24.84 -16.09 10.80
C VAL A 549 -25.48 -14.75 11.04
N LEU A 550 -26.59 -14.73 11.79
CA LEU A 550 -27.40 -13.55 12.05
C LEU A 550 -27.37 -13.18 13.53
N TYR A 551 -27.30 -11.89 13.78
CA TYR A 551 -27.39 -11.24 15.08
C TYR A 551 -28.58 -10.27 15.09
N ARG A 552 -29.00 -9.83 16.26
CA ARG A 552 -29.97 -8.75 16.42
C ARG A 552 -29.22 -7.41 16.34
N GLU A 553 -29.92 -6.35 16.00
CA GLU A 553 -29.32 -5.02 15.99
C GLU A 553 -28.90 -4.59 17.41
N SER A 554 -29.65 -5.01 18.43
CA SER A 554 -29.34 -4.86 19.85
C SER A 554 -28.08 -5.61 20.32
N ASP A 555 -27.61 -6.62 19.57
CA ASP A 555 -26.37 -7.35 19.87
C ASP A 555 -25.11 -6.55 19.47
N PHE A 556 -25.22 -5.58 18.57
CA PHE A 556 -24.08 -4.82 18.05
C PHE A 556 -23.36 -4.01 19.14
N PRO A 557 -24.03 -3.22 20.02
CA PRO A 557 -23.37 -2.57 21.15
C PRO A 557 -22.67 -3.56 22.08
N CYS A 558 -23.30 -4.73 22.35
CA CYS A 558 -22.70 -5.75 23.20
C CYS A 558 -21.41 -6.34 22.60
N ILE A 559 -21.36 -6.51 21.27
CA ILE A 559 -20.15 -6.93 20.55
C ILE A 559 -19.06 -5.86 20.66
N CYS A 560 -19.40 -4.58 20.51
CA CYS A 560 -18.47 -3.46 20.66
C CYS A 560 -17.88 -3.41 22.08
N ASP A 561 -18.69 -3.52 23.10
CA ASP A 561 -18.25 -3.50 24.50
C ASP A 561 -17.37 -4.71 24.85
N ALA A 562 -17.69 -5.88 24.30
CA ALA A 562 -16.89 -7.08 24.46
C ALA A 562 -15.54 -6.98 23.76
N LEU A 563 -15.48 -6.37 22.57
CA LEU A 563 -14.24 -6.04 21.86
C LEU A 563 -13.35 -5.09 22.66
N VAL A 564 -13.92 -4.02 23.22
CA VAL A 564 -13.18 -3.08 24.07
C VAL A 564 -12.59 -3.78 25.29
N ARG A 565 -13.36 -4.63 25.94
CA ARG A 565 -12.88 -5.45 27.07
C ARG A 565 -11.75 -6.40 26.66
N HIS A 566 -11.89 -7.06 25.54
CA HIS A 566 -10.89 -7.99 25.00
C HIS A 566 -9.58 -7.24 24.66
N ILE A 567 -9.66 -6.08 24.00
CA ILE A 567 -8.51 -5.23 23.69
C ILE A 567 -7.82 -4.74 24.95
N ASN A 568 -8.58 -4.34 25.98
CA ASN A 568 -8.01 -3.89 27.26
C ASN A 568 -7.30 -5.04 27.99
N LYS A 569 -7.83 -6.27 27.98
CA LYS A 569 -7.16 -7.46 28.51
C LYS A 569 -5.88 -7.80 27.74
N ALA A 570 -5.91 -7.71 26.41
CA ALA A 570 -4.72 -7.89 25.58
C ALA A 570 -3.64 -6.85 25.91
N LYS A 571 -4.04 -5.58 26.10
CA LYS A 571 -3.14 -4.49 26.48
C LYS A 571 -2.55 -4.69 27.89
N ALA A 572 -3.30 -5.28 28.80
CA ALA A 572 -2.83 -5.62 30.15
C ALA A 572 -1.96 -6.89 30.20
N GLY A 573 -1.78 -7.62 29.08
CA GLY A 573 -1.03 -8.87 29.02
C GLY A 573 -1.75 -10.09 29.60
N GLU A 574 -3.03 -9.98 29.94
CA GLU A 574 -3.82 -11.03 30.58
C GLU A 574 -4.26 -12.18 29.63
N LEU A 575 -4.04 -12.03 28.31
CA LEU A 575 -4.40 -13.02 27.29
C LEU A 575 -3.27 -14.04 27.00
N LEU A 576 -2.07 -13.87 27.57
CA LEU A 576 -0.94 -14.78 27.36
C LEU A 576 -0.82 -15.87 28.45
N ALA A 577 -1.76 -15.93 29.39
CA ALA A 577 -1.75 -16.85 30.51
C ALA A 577 -2.87 -17.92 30.51
N ALA A 578 -3.52 -18.14 29.35
CA ALA A 578 -4.58 -19.18 29.22
C ALA A 578 -4.25 -20.17 28.12
#